data_3644dbf565c9623d3b6cfcb48bff7f7a
#
_entry.id   3644dbf565c9623d3b6cfcb48bff7f7a
#
_cell.length_a   1.000
_cell.length_b   1.000
_cell.length_c   1.000
_cell.angle_alpha   90.00
_cell.angle_beta   90.00
_cell.angle_gamma   90.00
#
_symmetry.space_group_name_H-M   'P 1'
#
loop_
_entity.id
_entity.type
_entity.pdbx_description
1 polymer ?
#
loop_
_entity_poly.entity_id
_entity_poly.type
_entity_poly.pdbx_seq_one_letter_code
_entity_poly.pdbx_strand_id
1 'polypeptide(L)'
;GSEMCIRDSFNTNRGYLLIIDEADKLVSKYTQKKMEILRAIFDQSDVGLVIAGEPKLEAQIKTYLVRMANRVDFYASLRGLTPSEVEGYLEGFEIEPDALLELKARACNMQTGCFRLLDRTLSNVKRILADRGEEVVTLKIIEQASSMMML
;
A
#
# COMPACT_ATOMS: atom_id res chain seq x y z
N GLY A 1 8.34 -28.54 14.39
CA GLY A 1 7.67 -28.08 15.63
C GLY A 1 6.98 -26.73 15.52
N SER A 2 7.56 -25.77 14.79
CA SER A 2 7.02 -24.40 14.69
C SER A 2 5.77 -24.27 13.81
N GLU A 3 5.67 -25.05 12.75
CA GLU A 3 4.55 -24.99 11.79
C GLU A 3 3.23 -25.49 12.41
N MET A 4 3.31 -26.50 13.27
CA MET A 4 2.15 -27.06 13.96
C MET A 4 1.58 -26.07 14.98
N CYS A 5 2.44 -25.36 15.71
CA CYS A 5 2.03 -24.34 16.68
C CYS A 5 1.33 -23.13 16.03
N ILE A 6 1.81 -22.67 14.86
CA ILE A 6 1.18 -21.56 14.14
C ILE A 6 -0.22 -21.96 13.67
N ARG A 7 -0.35 -23.15 13.08
CA ARG A 7 -1.62 -23.68 12.61
C ARG A 7 -2.63 -23.85 13.75
N ASP A 8 -2.21 -24.42 14.87
CA ASP A 8 -3.08 -24.64 16.03
C ASP A 8 -3.54 -23.31 16.65
N SER A 9 -2.69 -22.27 16.62
CA SER A 9 -3.06 -20.93 17.06
C SER A 9 -4.17 -20.32 16.20
N PHE A 10 -4.14 -20.53 14.88
CA PHE A 10 -5.20 -20.05 13.99
C PHE A 10 -6.49 -20.86 14.11
N ASN A 11 -6.42 -22.15 14.41
CA ASN A 11 -7.60 -22.98 14.59
C ASN A 11 -8.38 -22.70 15.88
N THR A 12 -7.71 -22.20 16.92
CA THR A 12 -8.36 -21.84 18.19
C THR A 12 -9.05 -20.48 18.16
N ASN A 13 -8.69 -19.63 17.21
CA ASN A 13 -9.15 -18.25 17.09
C ASN A 13 -9.93 -18.05 15.78
N ARG A 14 -11.25 -18.06 15.85
CA ARG A 14 -12.12 -17.84 14.69
C ARG A 14 -12.18 -16.36 14.32
N GLY A 15 -12.23 -16.07 13.02
CA GLY A 15 -12.43 -14.72 12.50
C GLY A 15 -11.18 -13.86 12.37
N TYR A 16 -9.98 -14.44 12.30
CA TYR A 16 -8.76 -13.70 12.00
C TYR A 16 -8.61 -13.44 10.51
N LEU A 17 -8.03 -12.28 10.21
CA LEU A 17 -7.56 -11.90 8.88
C LEU A 17 -6.03 -11.86 8.90
N LEU A 18 -5.40 -12.72 8.10
CA LEU A 18 -3.96 -12.70 7.90
C LEU A 18 -3.65 -11.82 6.67
N ILE A 19 -2.89 -10.76 6.87
CA ILE A 19 -2.45 -9.86 5.80
C ILE A 19 -0.95 -10.07 5.59
N ILE A 20 -0.56 -10.40 4.36
CA ILE A 20 0.84 -10.58 3.96
C ILE A 20 1.17 -9.50 2.94
N ASP A 21 1.96 -8.55 3.36
CA ASP A 21 2.50 -7.50 2.49
C ASP A 21 3.84 -7.92 1.86
N GLU A 22 4.22 -7.29 0.75
CA GLU A 22 5.41 -7.61 -0.03
C GLU A 22 5.52 -9.10 -0.44
N ALA A 23 4.38 -9.76 -0.64
CA ALA A 23 4.33 -11.19 -0.95
C ALA A 23 5.02 -11.57 -2.27
N ASP A 24 5.22 -10.63 -3.18
CA ASP A 24 6.03 -10.82 -4.37
C ASP A 24 7.49 -11.23 -4.07
N LYS A 25 8.01 -10.85 -2.90
CA LYS A 25 9.32 -11.31 -2.40
C LYS A 25 9.31 -12.75 -1.90
N LEU A 26 8.13 -13.26 -1.53
CA LEU A 26 7.94 -14.63 -1.05
C LEU A 26 7.62 -15.61 -2.18
N VAL A 27 7.10 -15.14 -3.30
CA VAL A 27 6.68 -15.99 -4.43
C VAL A 27 7.78 -16.09 -5.46
N SER A 28 8.52 -17.17 -5.42
CA SER A 28 9.56 -17.45 -6.42
C SER A 28 9.66 -18.95 -6.68
N LYS A 29 10.40 -19.32 -7.73
CA LYS A 29 10.74 -20.72 -8.02
C LYS A 29 11.33 -21.45 -6.81
N TYR A 30 12.05 -20.74 -5.94
CA TYR A 30 12.79 -21.31 -4.80
C TYR A 30 12.00 -21.31 -3.49
N THR A 31 10.90 -20.58 -3.41
CA THR A 31 10.12 -20.37 -2.18
C THR A 31 8.73 -20.99 -2.21
N GLN A 32 8.45 -21.86 -3.18
CA GLN A 32 7.15 -22.52 -3.33
C GLN A 32 6.67 -23.21 -2.04
N LYS A 33 7.60 -23.84 -1.29
CA LYS A 33 7.28 -24.50 0.00
C LYS A 33 6.68 -23.54 1.02
N LYS A 34 7.17 -22.29 1.11
CA LYS A 34 6.65 -21.30 2.06
C LYS A 34 5.22 -20.90 1.72
N MET A 35 4.92 -20.76 0.43
CA MET A 35 3.58 -20.41 -0.04
C MET A 35 2.61 -21.60 0.09
N GLU A 36 3.08 -22.83 -0.08
CA GLU A 36 2.27 -24.02 0.19
C GLU A 36 1.90 -24.14 1.68
N ILE A 37 2.78 -23.71 2.60
CA ILE A 37 2.46 -23.63 4.03
C ILE A 37 1.35 -22.60 4.28
N LEU A 38 1.44 -21.41 3.67
CA LEU A 38 0.40 -20.40 3.78
C LEU A 38 -0.94 -20.90 3.24
N ARG A 39 -0.91 -21.57 2.10
CA ARG A 39 -2.09 -22.22 1.55
C ARG A 39 -2.68 -23.26 2.51
N ALA A 40 -1.83 -24.11 3.09
CA ALA A 40 -2.28 -25.12 4.04
C ALA A 40 -2.90 -24.51 5.30
N ILE A 41 -2.37 -23.38 5.78
CA ILE A 41 -2.96 -22.61 6.88
C ILE A 41 -4.36 -22.11 6.48
N PHE A 42 -4.49 -21.49 5.32
CA PHE A 42 -5.77 -20.99 4.81
C PHE A 42 -6.79 -22.12 4.61
N ASP A 43 -6.38 -23.25 3.99
CA ASP A 43 -7.27 -24.39 3.71
C ASP A 43 -7.77 -25.12 4.97
N GLN A 44 -7.01 -25.05 6.06
CA GLN A 44 -7.26 -25.81 7.29
C GLN A 44 -7.72 -24.96 8.46
N SER A 45 -7.79 -23.65 8.29
CA SER A 45 -8.18 -22.70 9.32
C SER A 45 -9.33 -21.82 8.85
N ASP A 46 -10.13 -21.30 9.78
CA ASP A 46 -11.18 -20.32 9.52
C ASP A 46 -10.58 -18.90 9.53
N VAL A 47 -9.61 -18.66 8.65
CA VAL A 47 -8.84 -17.42 8.56
C VAL A 47 -8.99 -16.82 7.18
N GLY A 48 -9.36 -15.53 7.10
CA GLY A 48 -9.27 -14.77 5.87
C GLY A 48 -7.79 -14.51 5.52
N LEU A 49 -7.43 -14.54 4.23
CA LEU A 49 -6.08 -14.28 3.76
C LEU A 49 -6.09 -13.15 2.73
N VAL A 50 -5.34 -12.09 3.02
CA VAL A 50 -5.04 -11.00 2.07
C VAL A 50 -3.56 -11.06 1.72
N ILE A 51 -3.27 -11.07 0.43
CA ILE A 51 -1.89 -11.07 -0.08
C ILE A 51 -1.72 -9.80 -0.91
N ALA A 52 -0.80 -8.94 -0.50
CA ALA A 52 -0.45 -7.70 -1.19
C ALA A 52 1.00 -7.75 -1.67
N GLY A 53 1.29 -7.04 -2.75
CA GLY A 53 2.64 -6.97 -3.31
C GLY A 53 2.68 -6.14 -4.59
N GLU A 54 3.84 -6.07 -5.22
CA GLU A 54 4.03 -5.38 -6.48
C GLU A 54 3.21 -6.01 -7.63
N PRO A 55 2.96 -5.30 -8.74
CA PRO A 55 2.16 -5.80 -9.88
C PRO A 55 2.63 -7.15 -10.44
N LYS A 56 3.91 -7.49 -10.30
CA LYS A 56 4.46 -8.79 -10.70
C LYS A 56 3.91 -9.97 -9.89
N LEU A 57 3.34 -9.73 -8.68
CA LEU A 57 2.82 -10.77 -7.80
C LEU A 57 1.75 -11.61 -8.49
N GLU A 58 0.85 -10.99 -9.25
CA GLU A 58 -0.19 -11.70 -10.00
C GLU A 58 0.40 -12.74 -10.96
N ALA A 59 1.37 -12.34 -11.76
CA ALA A 59 2.05 -13.22 -12.70
C ALA A 59 2.81 -14.34 -11.96
N GLN A 60 3.45 -14.01 -10.85
CA GLN A 60 4.17 -14.99 -10.02
C GLN A 60 3.22 -16.04 -9.42
N ILE A 61 2.07 -15.62 -8.88
CA ILE A 61 1.05 -16.53 -8.34
C ILE A 61 0.52 -17.46 -9.45
N LYS A 62 0.17 -16.92 -10.60
CA LYS A 62 -0.31 -17.70 -11.75
C LYS A 62 0.73 -18.70 -12.26
N THR A 63 2.01 -18.35 -12.21
CA THR A 63 3.09 -19.20 -12.72
C THR A 63 3.53 -20.27 -11.73
N TYR A 64 3.72 -19.90 -10.47
CA TYR A 64 4.34 -20.77 -9.46
C TYR A 64 3.35 -21.40 -8.47
N LEU A 65 2.15 -20.84 -8.38
CA LEU A 65 1.14 -21.21 -7.37
C LEU A 65 -0.25 -21.38 -7.98
N VAL A 66 -0.34 -22.12 -9.08
CA VAL A 66 -1.62 -22.33 -9.82
C VAL A 66 -2.77 -22.77 -8.91
N ARG A 67 -2.50 -23.63 -7.93
CA ARG A 67 -3.50 -24.08 -6.97
C ARG A 67 -4.00 -22.96 -6.06
N MET A 68 -3.16 -21.99 -5.74
CA MET A 68 -3.52 -20.80 -4.96
C MET A 68 -4.27 -19.78 -5.83
N ALA A 69 -3.86 -19.61 -7.09
CA ALA A 69 -4.55 -18.73 -8.03
C ALA A 69 -6.03 -19.09 -8.18
N ASN A 70 -6.35 -20.40 -8.19
CA ASN A 70 -7.73 -20.91 -8.29
C ASN A 70 -8.57 -20.71 -7.01
N ARG A 71 -7.99 -20.16 -5.94
CA ARG A 71 -8.65 -19.90 -4.65
C ARG A 71 -8.72 -18.42 -4.32
N VAL A 72 -8.34 -17.57 -5.26
CA VAL A 72 -8.47 -16.12 -5.12
C VAL A 72 -9.90 -15.75 -5.47
N ASP A 73 -10.69 -15.42 -4.46
CA ASP A 73 -12.08 -14.99 -4.62
C ASP A 73 -12.17 -13.54 -5.08
N PHE A 74 -11.21 -12.72 -4.67
CA PHE A 74 -11.20 -11.30 -4.99
C PHE A 74 -9.79 -10.82 -5.36
N TYR A 75 -9.69 -10.15 -6.49
CA TYR A 75 -8.47 -9.52 -6.97
C TYR A 75 -8.67 -8.02 -7.16
N ALA A 76 -7.80 -7.21 -6.59
CA ALA A 76 -7.78 -5.76 -6.77
C ALA A 76 -6.41 -5.30 -7.23
N SER A 77 -6.36 -4.56 -8.31
CA SER A 77 -5.17 -3.86 -8.77
C SER A 77 -5.25 -2.40 -8.36
N LEU A 78 -4.36 -1.99 -7.47
CA LEU A 78 -4.26 -0.59 -7.08
C LEU A 78 -3.57 0.18 -8.20
N ARG A 79 -4.23 1.22 -8.67
CA ARG A 79 -3.69 2.17 -9.65
C ARG A 79 -3.23 3.43 -8.92
N GLY A 80 -2.55 4.32 -9.62
CA GLY A 80 -2.23 5.64 -9.08
C GLY A 80 -3.50 6.43 -8.70
N LEU A 81 -3.33 7.44 -7.87
CA LEU A 81 -4.43 8.29 -7.41
C LEU A 81 -5.07 9.04 -8.58
N THR A 82 -6.37 9.19 -8.52
CA THR A 82 -7.13 10.09 -9.38
C THR A 82 -7.14 11.52 -8.82
N PRO A 83 -7.36 12.56 -9.62
CA PRO A 83 -7.47 13.93 -9.12
C PRO A 83 -8.55 14.11 -8.05
N SER A 84 -9.67 13.39 -8.14
CA SER A 84 -10.75 13.45 -7.13
C SER A 84 -10.37 12.78 -5.82
N GLU A 85 -9.61 11.70 -5.85
CA GLU A 85 -9.08 11.06 -4.63
C GLU A 85 -8.06 11.97 -3.94
N VAL A 86 -7.23 12.68 -4.71
CA VAL A 86 -6.30 13.68 -4.16
C VAL A 86 -7.07 14.82 -3.50
N GLU A 87 -8.12 15.35 -4.14
CA GLU A 87 -8.98 16.39 -3.56
C GLU A 87 -9.60 15.94 -2.24
N GLY A 88 -10.18 14.73 -2.21
CA GLY A 88 -10.75 14.18 -0.99
C GLY A 88 -9.72 14.02 0.13
N TYR A 89 -8.48 13.64 -0.20
CA TYR A 89 -7.41 13.53 0.79
C TYR A 89 -6.92 14.89 1.31
N LEU A 90 -7.05 15.93 0.50
CA LEU A 90 -6.69 17.31 0.84
C LEU A 90 -7.81 18.08 1.54
N GLU A 91 -8.96 17.45 1.73
CA GLU A 91 -10.10 18.07 2.42
C GLU A 91 -9.70 18.51 3.83
N GLY A 92 -10.01 19.76 4.17
CA GLY A 92 -9.61 20.38 5.43
C GLY A 92 -8.30 21.18 5.39
N PHE A 93 -7.61 21.23 4.24
CA PHE A 93 -6.49 22.16 4.03
C PHE A 93 -6.96 23.39 3.25
N GLU A 94 -6.52 24.55 3.65
CA GLU A 94 -6.68 25.77 2.86
C GLU A 94 -5.51 25.87 1.87
N ILE A 95 -5.80 25.66 0.57
CA ILE A 95 -4.77 25.50 -0.47
C ILE A 95 -5.04 26.46 -1.62
N GLU A 96 -4.02 27.22 -2.03
CA GLU A 96 -4.11 28.06 -3.23
C GLU A 96 -4.30 27.21 -4.50
N PRO A 97 -5.01 27.73 -5.54
CA PRO A 97 -5.35 26.96 -6.74
C PRO A 97 -4.15 26.38 -7.49
N ASP A 98 -3.05 27.12 -7.59
CA ASP A 98 -1.81 26.69 -8.23
C ASP A 98 -1.07 25.63 -7.42
N ALA A 99 -1.09 25.74 -6.09
CA ALA A 99 -0.58 24.77 -5.16
C ALA A 99 -1.37 23.44 -5.24
N LEU A 100 -2.70 23.53 -5.33
CA LEU A 100 -3.56 22.35 -5.52
C LEU A 100 -3.27 21.64 -6.84
N LEU A 101 -3.08 22.39 -7.92
CA LEU A 101 -2.73 21.84 -9.23
C LEU A 101 -1.41 21.08 -9.18
N GLU A 102 -0.40 21.64 -8.53
CA GLU A 102 0.91 21.02 -8.36
C GLU A 102 0.84 19.74 -7.52
N LEU A 103 0.09 19.75 -6.41
CA LEU A 103 -0.11 18.54 -5.58
C LEU A 103 -0.79 17.44 -6.37
N LYS A 104 -1.82 17.76 -7.17
CA LYS A 104 -2.48 16.79 -8.06
C LYS A 104 -1.52 16.24 -9.10
N ALA A 105 -0.74 17.10 -9.77
CA ALA A 105 0.22 16.65 -10.77
C ALA A 105 1.24 15.67 -10.21
N ARG A 106 1.76 15.95 -9.02
CA ARG A 106 2.70 15.04 -8.32
C ARG A 106 2.05 13.75 -7.86
N ALA A 107 0.86 13.84 -7.24
CA ALA A 107 0.17 12.69 -6.69
C ALA A 107 -0.34 11.73 -7.77
N CYS A 108 -0.78 12.24 -8.92
CA CYS A 108 -1.27 11.44 -10.03
C CYS A 108 -0.16 10.90 -10.95
N ASN A 109 1.11 11.21 -10.67
CA ASN A 109 2.23 10.70 -11.46
C ASN A 109 2.54 9.24 -11.09
N MET A 110 2.21 8.30 -11.97
CA MET A 110 2.37 6.87 -11.74
C MET A 110 3.83 6.40 -11.57
N GLN A 111 4.82 7.19 -11.99
CA GLN A 111 6.23 6.80 -11.92
C GLN A 111 6.91 7.12 -10.59
N THR A 112 6.40 8.08 -9.84
CA THR A 112 7.06 8.61 -8.65
C THR A 112 6.43 8.21 -7.32
N GLY A 113 5.55 7.20 -7.30
CA GLY A 113 5.02 6.63 -6.05
C GLY A 113 3.91 7.45 -5.40
N CYS A 114 3.08 8.02 -6.22
CA CYS A 114 1.79 8.66 -5.97
C CYS A 114 1.42 9.04 -4.53
N PHE A 115 0.77 8.13 -3.81
CA PHE A 115 0.25 8.42 -2.48
C PHE A 115 1.36 8.69 -1.45
N ARG A 116 2.43 7.91 -1.46
CA ARG A 116 3.57 8.11 -0.54
C ARG A 116 4.23 9.46 -0.72
N LEU A 117 4.36 9.93 -1.98
CA LEU A 117 4.92 11.24 -2.27
C LEU A 117 4.02 12.35 -1.74
N LEU A 118 2.70 12.25 -1.98
CA LEU A 118 1.72 13.20 -1.47
C LEU A 118 1.74 13.28 0.05
N ASP A 119 1.63 12.15 0.73
CA ASP A 119 1.61 12.07 2.20
C ASP A 119 2.88 12.66 2.83
N ARG A 120 4.07 12.32 2.30
CA ARG A 120 5.34 12.89 2.76
C ARG A 120 5.44 14.39 2.50
N THR A 121 4.95 14.86 1.34
CA THR A 121 4.91 16.29 1.03
C THR A 121 4.03 17.02 2.04
N LEU A 122 2.82 16.52 2.28
CA LEU A 122 1.88 17.13 3.24
C LEU A 122 2.40 17.10 4.68
N SER A 123 3.11 16.05 5.08
CA SER A 123 3.74 15.98 6.39
C SER A 123 4.76 17.11 6.58
N ASN A 124 5.56 17.40 5.55
CA ASN A 124 6.51 18.52 5.57
C ASN A 124 5.79 19.88 5.47
N VAL A 125 4.73 19.98 4.67
CA VAL A 125 3.90 21.18 4.58
C VAL A 125 3.33 21.55 5.94
N LYS A 126 2.73 20.59 6.65
CA LYS A 126 2.19 20.79 8.02
C LYS A 126 3.26 21.34 8.97
N ARG A 127 4.49 20.82 8.90
CA ARG A 127 5.61 21.32 9.70
C ARG A 127 5.95 22.77 9.38
N ILE A 128 6.08 23.08 8.08
CA ILE A 128 6.43 24.44 7.65
C ILE A 128 5.35 25.44 8.06
N LEU A 129 4.06 25.10 7.87
CA LEU A 129 2.94 25.94 8.29
C LEU A 129 2.97 26.19 9.80
N ALA A 130 3.16 25.14 10.61
CA ALA A 130 3.25 25.26 12.07
C ALA A 130 4.42 26.15 12.51
N ASP A 131 5.62 25.95 11.91
CA ASP A 131 6.82 26.73 12.22
C ASP A 131 6.68 28.21 11.86
N ARG A 132 5.85 28.54 10.86
CA ARG A 132 5.62 29.91 10.39
C ARG A 132 4.38 30.58 10.96
N GLY A 133 3.49 29.82 11.58
CA GLY A 133 2.19 30.31 12.01
C GLY A 133 1.28 30.66 10.81
N GLU A 134 1.47 29.98 9.67
CA GLU A 134 0.68 30.12 8.45
C GLU A 134 -0.37 29.01 8.37
N GLU A 135 -1.51 29.26 7.73
CA GLU A 135 -2.58 28.27 7.57
C GLU A 135 -2.79 27.86 6.10
N VAL A 136 -2.40 28.73 5.17
CA VAL A 136 -2.63 28.55 3.73
C VAL A 136 -1.45 27.88 3.06
N VAL A 137 -1.71 26.80 2.32
CA VAL A 137 -0.71 26.10 1.52
C VAL A 137 -0.48 26.82 0.20
N THR A 138 0.69 27.36 0.00
CA THR A 138 1.12 28.03 -1.24
C THR A 138 2.07 27.14 -2.05
N LEU A 139 2.24 27.42 -3.34
CA LEU A 139 3.20 26.72 -4.20
C LEU A 139 4.62 26.76 -3.61
N LYS A 140 5.03 27.89 -3.05
CA LYS A 140 6.35 28.06 -2.43
C LYS A 140 6.56 27.12 -1.23
N ILE A 141 5.51 26.88 -0.44
CA ILE A 141 5.56 25.94 0.69
C ILE A 141 5.71 24.52 0.16
N ILE A 142 5.02 24.14 -0.92
CA ILE A 142 5.14 22.82 -1.54
C ILE A 142 6.56 22.60 -2.09
N GLU A 143 7.14 23.59 -2.76
CA GLU A 143 8.51 23.52 -3.26
C GLU A 143 9.51 23.33 -2.12
N GLN A 144 9.36 24.10 -1.04
CA GLN A 144 10.19 23.94 0.16
C GLN A 144 10.01 22.57 0.80
N ALA A 145 8.76 22.11 0.97
CA ALA A 145 8.47 20.77 1.52
C ALA A 145 9.11 19.65 0.67
N SER A 146 9.12 19.82 -0.64
CA SER A 146 9.73 18.89 -1.58
C SER A 146 11.24 18.87 -1.49
N SER A 147 11.89 20.03 -1.32
CA SER A 147 13.35 20.12 -1.17
C SER A 147 13.88 19.44 0.11
N MET A 148 13.00 19.20 1.09
CA MET A 148 13.34 18.46 2.33
C MET A 148 13.28 16.94 2.16
N MET A 149 12.88 16.46 0.99
CA MET A 149 12.77 15.02 0.72
C MET A 149 13.91 14.55 -0.16
N MET A 150 14.45 13.37 0.16
CA MET A 150 15.25 12.61 -0.80
C MET A 150 14.29 11.91 -1.76
N LEU A 151 14.30 12.32 -3.01
CA LEU A 151 13.55 11.72 -4.12
C LEU A 151 14.44 10.75 -4.88
#